data_01d5655acd9b82a2a3a8c6a4112af920
#
_entry.id   01d5655acd9b82a2a3a8c6a4112af920
#
_cell.length_a   1.000
_cell.length_b   1.000
_cell.length_c   1.000
_cell.angle_alpha   90.00
_cell.angle_beta   90.00
_cell.angle_gamma   90.00
#
_symmetry.space_group_name_H-M   'P 1'
#
loop_
_entity.id
_entity.type
_entity.pdbx_description
1 polymer ?
#
loop_
_entity_poly.entity_id
_entity_poly.type
_entity_poly.pdbx_seq_one_letter_code
_entity_poly.pdbx_strand_id
1 'polypeptide(L)'
;MIDLVIVGGGPAGLAAAYSAWQHGLRDILILERDNELGGILNQCIHNGFGLHRFGEQLTGPEYAGRCIELLQSTGVRVELGTMVLEVTPDKKIHCVSREKGYQILEARSIILCMGCRAPAPPASTPPVLPSAMSTWRAIW
;
A
#
# COMPACT_ATOMS: atom_id res chain seq x y z
N MET A 1 0.08 21.20 2.21
CA MET A 1 0.22 20.29 1.03
C MET A 1 1.19 19.19 1.43
N ILE A 2 0.75 17.94 1.36
CA ILE A 2 1.50 16.75 1.80
C ILE A 2 2.52 16.38 0.72
N ASP A 3 3.73 15.97 1.08
CA ASP A 3 4.76 15.62 0.09
C ASP A 3 4.41 14.34 -0.66
N LEU A 4 3.93 13.31 0.05
CA LEU A 4 3.54 12.05 -0.54
C LEU A 4 2.29 11.48 0.13
N VAL A 5 1.27 11.19 -0.65
CA VAL A 5 0.11 10.39 -0.21
C VAL A 5 0.16 9.03 -0.88
N ILE A 6 -0.01 7.99 -0.10
CA ILE A 6 -0.07 6.60 -0.56
C ILE A 6 -1.48 6.07 -0.31
N VAL A 7 -2.14 5.62 -1.36
CA VAL A 7 -3.49 5.05 -1.29
C VAL A 7 -3.39 3.54 -1.23
N GLY A 8 -3.69 2.99 -0.07
CA GLY A 8 -3.62 1.57 0.25
C GLY A 8 -2.47 1.22 1.20
N GLY A 9 -2.80 0.63 2.34
CA GLY A 9 -1.89 0.20 3.40
C GLY A 9 -1.50 -1.28 3.33
N GLY A 10 -1.61 -1.88 2.16
CA GLY A 10 -1.13 -3.24 1.89
C GLY A 10 0.40 -3.28 1.75
N PRO A 11 0.97 -4.46 1.39
CA PRO A 11 2.43 -4.63 1.32
C PRO A 11 3.13 -3.61 0.42
N ALA A 12 2.53 -3.27 -0.71
CA ALA A 12 3.08 -2.28 -1.63
C ALA A 12 3.13 -0.88 -1.02
N GLY A 13 2.04 -0.46 -0.35
CA GLY A 13 1.98 0.84 0.30
C GLY A 13 2.94 0.97 1.47
N LEU A 14 3.05 -0.06 2.30
CA LEU A 14 4.01 -0.10 3.41
C LEU A 14 5.45 0.01 2.91
N ALA A 15 5.76 -0.72 1.84
CA ALA A 15 7.08 -0.69 1.22
C ALA A 15 7.40 0.68 0.60
N ALA A 16 6.45 1.26 -0.14
CA ALA A 16 6.60 2.56 -0.76
C ALA A 16 6.83 3.66 0.29
N ALA A 17 6.06 3.63 1.39
CA ALA A 17 6.20 4.59 2.49
C ALA A 17 7.58 4.49 3.16
N TYR A 18 8.02 3.27 3.48
CA TYR A 18 9.32 3.06 4.11
C TYR A 18 10.47 3.48 3.19
N SER A 19 10.41 3.11 1.90
CA SER A 19 11.41 3.53 0.93
C SER A 19 11.46 5.05 0.75
N ALA A 20 10.31 5.71 0.64
CA ALA A 20 10.24 7.17 0.53
C ALA A 20 10.86 7.86 1.75
N TRP A 21 10.60 7.34 2.96
CA TRP A 21 11.20 7.84 4.18
C TRP A 21 12.72 7.64 4.18
N GLN A 22 13.22 6.48 3.76
CA GLN A 22 14.67 6.22 3.64
C GLN A 22 15.37 7.21 2.69
N HIS A 23 14.67 7.65 1.64
CA HIS A 23 15.16 8.64 0.67
C HIS A 23 14.93 10.09 1.11
N GLY A 24 14.54 10.32 2.34
CA GLY A 24 14.53 11.65 2.95
C GLY A 24 13.17 12.34 2.96
N LEU A 25 12.09 11.77 2.40
CA LEU A 25 10.75 12.32 2.57
C LEU A 25 10.31 12.19 4.03
N ARG A 26 9.62 13.22 4.52
CA ARG A 26 9.16 13.23 5.92
C ARG A 26 7.65 13.40 6.05
N ASP A 27 7.02 14.20 5.18
CA ASP A 27 5.58 14.39 5.20
C ASP A 27 4.88 13.37 4.30
N ILE A 28 4.76 12.14 4.83
CA ILE A 28 4.17 10.99 4.15
C ILE A 28 2.88 10.60 4.88
N LEU A 29 1.82 10.35 4.11
CA LEU A 29 0.52 9.90 4.61
C LEU A 29 0.06 8.65 3.86
N ILE A 30 -0.28 7.60 4.60
CA ILE A 30 -0.97 6.42 4.06
C ILE A 30 -2.46 6.55 4.36
N LEU A 31 -3.29 6.38 3.34
CA LEU A 31 -4.75 6.28 3.45
C LEU A 31 -5.15 4.81 3.25
N GLU A 32 -5.74 4.19 4.28
CA GLU A 32 -6.21 2.80 4.23
C GLU A 32 -7.70 2.74 4.56
N ARG A 33 -8.48 2.07 3.71
CA ARG A 33 -9.93 1.92 3.89
C ARG A 33 -10.32 0.97 5.02
N ASP A 34 -9.49 -0.05 5.24
CA ASP A 34 -9.71 -1.03 6.31
C ASP A 34 -9.29 -0.46 7.67
N ASN A 35 -9.65 -1.15 8.75
CA ASN A 35 -9.32 -0.72 10.10
C ASN A 35 -7.91 -1.17 10.54
N GLU A 36 -7.17 -1.82 9.63
CA GLU A 36 -5.82 -2.32 9.88
C GLU A 36 -4.96 -2.26 8.61
N LEU A 37 -3.65 -2.21 8.80
CA LEU A 37 -2.66 -2.31 7.74
C LEU A 37 -2.38 -3.78 7.39
N GLY A 38 -1.77 -4.00 6.21
CA GLY A 38 -1.35 -5.35 5.77
C GLY A 38 -2.11 -5.86 4.55
N GLY A 39 -3.35 -5.39 4.35
CA GLY A 39 -4.17 -5.74 3.21
C GLY A 39 -4.31 -7.26 3.01
N ILE A 40 -4.07 -7.75 1.79
CA ILE A 40 -4.21 -9.17 1.44
C ILE A 40 -3.28 -10.11 2.24
N LEU A 41 -2.17 -9.60 2.77
CA LEU A 41 -1.27 -10.40 3.59
C LEU A 41 -1.96 -10.95 4.85
N ASN A 42 -2.91 -10.21 5.42
CA ASN A 42 -3.64 -10.65 6.61
C ASN A 42 -4.50 -11.91 6.37
N GLN A 43 -4.76 -12.23 5.09
CA GLN A 43 -5.52 -13.42 4.68
C GLN A 43 -4.60 -14.58 4.23
N CYS A 44 -3.30 -14.32 4.06
CA CYS A 44 -2.33 -15.31 3.58
C CYS A 44 -1.68 -16.05 4.75
N ILE A 45 -2.38 -17.01 5.35
CA ILE A 45 -1.92 -17.75 6.54
C ILE A 45 -0.92 -18.86 6.24
N HIS A 46 -0.49 -19.04 4.99
CA HIS A 46 0.57 -19.97 4.62
C HIS A 46 1.96 -19.34 4.72
N ASN A 47 2.98 -20.17 4.90
CA ASN A 47 4.38 -19.75 4.88
C ASN A 47 4.85 -19.44 3.44
N GLY A 48 5.93 -18.66 3.31
CA GLY A 48 6.57 -18.35 2.04
C GLY A 48 6.91 -16.88 1.86
N PHE A 49 6.61 -16.05 2.85
CA PHE A 49 6.94 -14.62 2.84
C PHE A 49 8.22 -14.35 3.63
N GLY A 50 8.95 -13.31 3.25
CA GLY A 50 10.03 -12.76 4.06
C GLY A 50 11.41 -13.37 3.87
N LEU A 51 11.56 -14.49 3.15
CA LEU A 51 12.83 -15.18 3.01
C LEU A 51 13.95 -14.26 2.47
N HIS A 52 13.64 -13.49 1.43
CA HIS A 52 14.63 -12.58 0.82
C HIS A 52 14.87 -11.30 1.62
N ARG A 53 13.89 -10.85 2.40
CA ARG A 53 13.96 -9.58 3.12
C ARG A 53 14.43 -9.74 4.56
N PHE A 54 13.93 -10.76 5.25
CA PHE A 54 14.17 -11.00 6.67
C PHE A 54 15.01 -12.24 6.95
N GLY A 55 15.30 -13.05 5.92
CA GLY A 55 15.99 -14.33 6.08
C GLY A 55 15.17 -15.43 6.74
N GLU A 56 13.88 -15.20 6.97
CA GLU A 56 12.94 -16.07 7.66
C GLU A 56 11.75 -16.40 6.79
N GLN A 57 11.18 -17.60 6.94
CA GLN A 57 9.91 -17.94 6.34
C GLN A 57 8.77 -17.52 7.28
N LEU A 58 8.03 -16.53 6.87
CA LEU A 58 6.92 -15.95 7.62
C LEU A 58 5.59 -16.27 6.95
N THR A 59 4.53 -16.26 7.72
CA THR A 59 3.15 -16.16 7.20
C THR A 59 2.87 -14.75 6.71
N GLY A 60 1.79 -14.55 5.95
CA GLY A 60 1.40 -13.22 5.49
C GLY A 60 1.21 -12.22 6.64
N PRO A 61 0.44 -12.54 7.70
CA PRO A 61 0.29 -11.65 8.86
C PRO A 61 1.59 -11.33 9.58
N GLU A 62 2.48 -12.30 9.76
CA GLU A 62 3.80 -12.07 10.38
C GLU A 62 4.65 -11.13 9.51
N TYR A 63 4.66 -11.32 8.21
CA TYR A 63 5.35 -10.42 7.28
C TYR A 63 4.78 -9.02 7.31
N ALA A 64 3.45 -8.87 7.31
CA ALA A 64 2.78 -7.57 7.46
C ALA A 64 3.17 -6.91 8.78
N GLY A 65 3.16 -7.66 9.90
CA GLY A 65 3.57 -7.18 11.21
C GLY A 65 4.99 -6.60 11.20
N ARG A 66 5.95 -7.32 10.63
CA ARG A 66 7.34 -6.84 10.49
C ARG A 66 7.43 -5.54 9.66
N CYS A 67 6.68 -5.46 8.56
CA CYS A 67 6.66 -4.24 7.76
C CYS A 67 6.03 -3.05 8.50
N ILE A 68 4.99 -3.29 9.29
CA ILE A 68 4.33 -2.27 10.11
C ILE A 68 5.26 -1.79 11.22
N GLU A 69 5.96 -2.69 11.91
CA GLU A 69 6.96 -2.32 12.92
C GLU A 69 8.07 -1.41 12.36
N LEU A 70 8.59 -1.76 11.18
CA LEU A 70 9.55 -0.90 10.48
C LEU A 70 8.99 0.49 10.19
N LEU A 71 7.72 0.56 9.79
CA LEU A 71 7.07 1.83 9.48
C LEU A 71 6.83 2.68 10.74
N GLN A 72 6.46 2.06 11.86
CA GLN A 72 6.21 2.76 13.13
C GLN A 72 7.43 3.53 13.63
N SER A 73 8.64 3.08 13.29
CA SER A 73 9.89 3.77 13.64
C SER A 73 10.14 5.05 12.81
N THR A 74 9.34 5.30 11.77
CA THR A 74 9.61 6.36 10.79
C THR A 74 8.86 7.66 11.02
N GLY A 75 7.78 7.65 11.78
CA GLY A 75 6.87 8.80 11.94
C GLY A 75 5.95 9.05 10.74
N VAL A 76 5.86 8.12 9.79
CA VAL A 76 4.87 8.16 8.70
C VAL A 76 3.46 8.13 9.28
N ARG A 77 2.62 9.04 8.80
CA ARG A 77 1.23 9.12 9.25
C ARG A 77 0.37 8.08 8.55
N VAL A 78 -0.55 7.47 9.29
CA VAL A 78 -1.50 6.48 8.77
C VAL A 78 -2.91 6.90 9.17
N GLU A 79 -3.82 6.96 8.21
CA GLU A 79 -5.25 7.13 8.43
C GLU A 79 -5.99 5.86 8.01
N LEU A 80 -6.43 5.09 8.99
CA LEU A 80 -7.25 3.89 8.82
C LEU A 80 -8.73 4.26 8.66
N GLY A 81 -9.55 3.34 8.17
CA GLY A 81 -10.98 3.57 7.96
C GLY A 81 -11.27 4.72 7.01
N THR A 82 -10.32 5.07 6.14
CA THR A 82 -10.39 6.20 5.22
C THR A 82 -10.42 5.72 3.78
N MET A 83 -11.59 5.85 3.15
CA MET A 83 -11.80 5.44 1.77
C MET A 83 -11.54 6.60 0.81
N VAL A 84 -10.62 6.41 -0.12
CA VAL A 84 -10.39 7.35 -1.22
C VAL A 84 -11.45 7.11 -2.29
N LEU A 85 -12.16 8.17 -2.67
CA LEU A 85 -13.23 8.13 -3.67
C LEU A 85 -12.73 8.52 -5.05
N GLU A 86 -11.87 9.52 -5.10
CA GLU A 86 -11.36 10.09 -6.35
C GLU A 86 -9.99 10.70 -6.15
N VAL A 87 -9.15 10.60 -7.16
CA VAL A 87 -7.87 11.33 -7.29
C VAL A 87 -7.93 12.14 -8.57
N THR A 88 -7.83 13.44 -8.46
CA THR A 88 -7.92 14.35 -9.59
C THR A 88 -6.55 14.62 -10.24
N PRO A 89 -6.50 15.06 -11.51
CA PRO A 89 -5.24 15.37 -12.19
C PRO A 89 -4.42 16.49 -11.53
N ASP A 90 -5.08 17.39 -10.81
CA ASP A 90 -4.44 18.47 -10.01
C ASP A 90 -3.98 17.99 -8.63
N LYS A 91 -3.92 16.66 -8.42
CA LYS A 91 -3.39 15.98 -7.23
C LYS A 91 -4.18 16.27 -5.95
N LYS A 92 -5.49 16.43 -6.08
CA LYS A 92 -6.42 16.42 -4.96
C LYS A 92 -6.98 15.02 -4.76
N ILE A 93 -7.08 14.64 -3.52
CA ILE A 93 -7.56 13.33 -3.09
C ILE A 93 -8.85 13.56 -2.32
N HIS A 94 -9.94 13.09 -2.88
CA HIS A 94 -11.26 13.11 -2.24
C HIS A 94 -11.42 11.84 -1.43
N CYS A 95 -11.54 11.96 -0.13
CA CYS A 95 -11.67 10.80 0.76
C CYS A 95 -12.76 11.02 1.80
N VAL A 96 -13.22 9.91 2.36
CA VAL A 96 -14.22 9.88 3.42
C VAL A 96 -13.77 8.94 4.54
N SER A 97 -13.90 9.38 5.77
CA SER A 97 -13.68 8.56 6.95
C SER A 97 -14.84 8.69 7.92
N ARG A 98 -14.98 7.73 8.85
CA ARG A 98 -16.02 7.78 9.88
C ARG A 98 -15.81 8.93 10.87
N GLU A 99 -14.56 9.24 11.16
CA GLU A 99 -14.22 10.25 12.19
C GLU A 99 -14.27 11.67 11.65
N LYS A 100 -13.76 11.88 10.43
CA LYS A 100 -13.56 13.22 9.86
C LYS A 100 -14.56 13.55 8.75
N GLY A 101 -15.40 12.59 8.35
CA GLY A 101 -16.31 12.77 7.23
C GLY A 101 -15.60 12.91 5.88
N TYR A 102 -16.19 13.68 4.98
CA TYR A 102 -15.62 13.95 3.67
C TYR A 102 -14.53 15.03 3.76
N GLN A 103 -13.40 14.75 3.12
CA GLN A 103 -12.23 15.63 3.08
C GLN A 103 -11.62 15.68 1.67
N ILE A 104 -10.95 16.77 1.38
CA ILE A 104 -10.12 16.94 0.20
C ILE A 104 -8.69 17.21 0.69
N LEU A 105 -7.76 16.33 0.33
CA LEU A 105 -6.34 16.46 0.64
C LEU A 105 -5.58 16.87 -0.61
N GLU A 106 -4.54 17.68 -0.44
CA GLU A 106 -3.65 18.09 -1.53
C GLU A 106 -2.26 17.50 -1.31
N ALA A 107 -1.71 16.86 -2.36
CA ALA A 107 -0.41 16.22 -2.33
C ALA A 107 0.49 16.66 -3.47
N ARG A 108 1.80 16.66 -3.23
CA ARG A 108 2.80 16.86 -4.29
C ARG A 108 2.92 15.62 -5.17
N SER A 109 2.84 14.45 -4.54
CA SER A 109 2.94 13.16 -5.21
C SER A 109 1.95 12.17 -4.62
N ILE A 110 1.44 11.27 -5.45
CA ILE A 110 0.46 10.25 -5.05
C ILE A 110 0.91 8.91 -5.61
N ILE A 111 0.91 7.88 -4.77
CA ILE A 111 1.15 6.50 -5.17
C ILE A 111 -0.12 5.69 -4.92
N LEU A 112 -0.60 4.99 -5.94
CA LEU A 112 -1.76 4.12 -5.85
C LEU A 112 -1.31 2.68 -5.59
N CYS A 113 -1.63 2.14 -4.42
CA CYS A 113 -1.26 0.79 -3.97
C CYS A 113 -2.46 -0.09 -3.61
N MET A 114 -3.63 0.24 -4.13
CA MET A 114 -4.90 -0.43 -3.82
C MET A 114 -5.19 -1.69 -4.66
N GLY A 115 -4.25 -2.11 -5.50
CA GLY A 115 -4.43 -3.18 -6.47
C GLY A 115 -5.11 -2.68 -7.76
N CYS A 116 -4.63 -3.15 -8.90
CA CYS A 116 -5.26 -2.92 -10.19
C CYS A 116 -5.99 -4.19 -10.62
N ARG A 117 -7.26 -4.08 -10.96
CA ARG A 117 -7.96 -5.15 -11.67
C ARG A 117 -7.49 -5.10 -13.12
N ALA A 118 -6.66 -6.06 -13.52
CA ALA A 118 -6.35 -6.22 -14.93
C ALA A 118 -7.65 -6.48 -15.71
N PRO A 119 -7.83 -5.87 -16.90
CA PRO A 119 -8.94 -6.24 -17.77
C PRO A 119 -8.85 -7.74 -18.04
N ALA A 120 -9.99 -8.44 -17.95
CA ALA A 120 -10.03 -9.86 -18.25
C ALA A 120 -9.48 -10.09 -19.68
N PRO A 121 -8.55 -11.02 -19.87
CA PRO A 121 -8.09 -11.36 -21.22
C PRO A 121 -9.30 -11.82 -22.06
N PRO A 122 -9.31 -11.57 -23.36
CA PRO A 122 -10.36 -12.07 -24.23
C PRO A 122 -10.48 -13.59 -24.09
N ALA A 123 -11.67 -14.14 -24.15
CA ALA A 123 -12.02 -15.52 -23.85
C ALA A 123 -11.22 -16.62 -24.64
N SER A 124 -10.44 -16.21 -25.66
CA SER A 124 -9.59 -17.08 -26.47
C SER A 124 -8.15 -17.19 -25.99
N THR A 125 -7.76 -16.49 -24.93
CA THR A 125 -6.38 -16.55 -24.41
C THR A 125 -6.36 -17.45 -23.18
N PRO A 126 -5.52 -18.50 -23.14
CA PRO A 126 -5.34 -19.27 -21.91
C PRO A 126 -4.91 -18.33 -20.79
N PRO A 127 -5.32 -18.57 -19.52
CA PRO A 127 -4.97 -17.71 -18.41
C PRO A 127 -3.45 -17.70 -18.28
N VAL A 128 -2.83 -16.67 -18.83
CA VAL A 128 -1.47 -16.30 -18.46
C VAL A 128 -1.60 -15.79 -17.04
N LEU A 129 -1.09 -16.56 -16.09
CA LEU A 129 -0.94 -16.07 -14.72
C LEU A 129 -0.24 -14.71 -14.83
N PRO A 130 -0.88 -13.62 -14.39
CA PRO A 130 -0.24 -12.33 -14.46
C PRO A 130 1.08 -12.46 -13.71
N SER A 131 2.17 -12.15 -14.36
CA SER A 131 3.51 -12.09 -13.78
C SER A 131 3.62 -10.91 -12.79
N ALA A 132 2.57 -10.67 -12.04
CA ALA A 132 2.55 -9.71 -10.95
C ALA A 132 3.66 -10.00 -9.92
N MET A 133 4.13 -11.24 -9.86
CA MET A 133 5.33 -11.56 -9.07
C MET A 133 6.63 -11.04 -9.68
N SER A 134 6.70 -10.73 -10.97
CA SER A 134 7.93 -10.21 -11.58
C SER A 134 8.13 -8.71 -11.37
N THR A 135 7.05 -7.96 -11.18
CA THR A 135 7.12 -6.51 -10.92
C THR A 135 7.60 -6.21 -9.50
N TRP A 136 7.43 -7.16 -8.58
CA TRP A 136 7.90 -7.04 -7.20
C TRP A 136 9.42 -7.17 -7.05
N ARG A 137 10.13 -7.70 -8.06
CA ARG A 137 11.59 -7.80 -8.03
C ARG A 137 12.31 -6.45 -8.20
N ALA A 138 11.62 -5.43 -8.71
CA ALA A 138 12.25 -4.15 -9.02
C ALA A 138 12.17 -3.12 -7.87
N ILE A 139 11.37 -3.39 -6.83
CA ILE A 139 11.13 -2.44 -5.73
C ILE A 139 11.78 -2.88 -4.41
N TRP A 140 12.35 -4.11 -4.37
CA TRP A 140 12.98 -4.69 -3.15
C TRP A 140 14.44 -5.02 -3.33
#